data_614f7ed9b096a6fdd9c1ad47ebf18722
#
_entry.id   614f7ed9b096a6fdd9c1ad47ebf18722
#
_cell.length_a   1.000
_cell.length_b   1.000
_cell.length_c   1.000
_cell.angle_alpha   90.00
_cell.angle_beta   90.00
_cell.angle_gamma   90.00
#
_symmetry.space_group_name_H-M   'P 1'
#
loop_
_entity.id
_entity.type
_entity.pdbx_description
1 polymer ?
#
loop_
_entity_poly.entity_id
_entity_poly.type
_entity_poly.pdbx_seq_one_letter_code
_entity_poly.pdbx_strand_id
1 'polypeptide(L)'
;MKKKMLAVVLAVLIGITGIFSEGASVRAEDEGEDIDYSYLLTEDALIGYAELQTWGVYLASGHSIINKISTTKIGAGGVTNAALKCKVSVTAIVERQTSSGWSFVTSWTQTNENALSAMVSKSLTVGTGYYYRVRCHHYASSDSSSSWTGALWIGY
;
A
#
# COMPACT_ATOMS: atom_id res chain seq x y z
N MET A 1 -5.19 -65.91 7.62
CA MET A 1 -5.52 -64.96 6.54
C MET A 1 -6.11 -63.62 7.03
N LYS A 2 -6.89 -63.53 8.12
CA LYS A 2 -7.50 -62.26 8.59
C LYS A 2 -6.49 -61.21 9.14
N LYS A 3 -5.35 -61.63 9.72
CA LYS A 3 -4.35 -60.71 10.27
C LYS A 3 -3.51 -60.00 9.19
N LYS A 4 -3.28 -60.63 8.02
CA LYS A 4 -2.53 -60.02 6.92
C LYS A 4 -3.35 -58.99 6.15
N MET A 5 -4.66 -59.20 6.07
CA MET A 5 -5.58 -58.25 5.42
C MET A 5 -5.75 -56.95 6.24
N LEU A 6 -5.72 -57.07 7.58
CA LEU A 6 -5.82 -55.90 8.46
C LEU A 6 -4.59 -55.01 8.36
N ALA A 7 -3.40 -55.58 8.20
CA ALA A 7 -2.16 -54.84 8.06
C ALA A 7 -2.09 -54.05 6.72
N VAL A 8 -2.64 -54.65 5.65
CA VAL A 8 -2.69 -53.99 4.32
C VAL A 8 -3.71 -52.82 4.31
N VAL A 9 -4.86 -53.02 4.99
CA VAL A 9 -5.86 -51.93 5.10
C VAL A 9 -5.34 -50.78 5.95
N LEU A 10 -4.57 -51.07 7.02
CA LEU A 10 -3.99 -50.05 7.87
C LEU A 10 -2.88 -49.26 7.15
N ALA A 11 -2.07 -49.95 6.32
CA ALA A 11 -1.03 -49.28 5.54
C ALA A 11 -1.61 -48.33 4.45
N VAL A 12 -2.74 -48.72 3.85
CA VAL A 12 -3.45 -47.88 2.87
C VAL A 12 -4.11 -46.67 3.56
N LEU A 13 -4.63 -46.81 4.76
CA LEU A 13 -5.18 -45.70 5.52
C LEU A 13 -4.12 -44.68 5.96
N ILE A 14 -2.91 -45.14 6.33
CA ILE A 14 -1.80 -44.25 6.68
C ILE A 14 -1.26 -43.53 5.44
N GLY A 15 -1.24 -44.19 4.27
CA GLY A 15 -0.85 -43.60 3.02
C GLY A 15 -1.77 -42.49 2.49
N ILE A 16 -3.09 -42.57 2.82
CA ILE A 16 -4.07 -41.56 2.42
C ILE A 16 -4.04 -40.37 3.35
N THR A 17 -3.71 -40.52 4.64
CA THR A 17 -3.58 -39.38 5.55
C THR A 17 -2.34 -38.55 5.32
N GLY A 18 -1.30 -39.06 4.64
CA GLY A 18 -0.10 -38.31 4.28
C GLY A 18 -0.24 -37.43 3.05
N ILE A 19 -1.32 -37.56 2.27
CA ILE A 19 -1.56 -36.74 1.07
C ILE A 19 -2.34 -35.47 1.38
N PHE A 20 -2.93 -35.33 2.56
CA PHE A 20 -3.69 -34.15 2.97
C PHE A 20 -2.95 -33.16 3.90
N SER A 21 -1.65 -33.35 4.13
CA SER A 21 -0.87 -32.47 5.01
C SER A 21 0.10 -31.54 4.28
N GLU A 22 -0.01 -31.42 2.97
CA GLU A 22 0.72 -30.39 2.25
C GLU A 22 -0.27 -29.50 1.49
N GLY A 23 -1.14 -28.85 2.25
CA GLY A 23 -1.42 -27.47 1.95
C GLY A 23 -0.10 -26.75 2.20
N ALA A 24 0.77 -26.70 1.19
CA ALA A 24 1.82 -25.71 1.16
C ALA A 24 1.10 -24.37 1.24
N SER A 25 0.97 -23.85 2.48
CA SER A 25 0.90 -22.41 2.65
C SER A 25 2.21 -21.94 2.07
N VAL A 26 2.18 -21.54 0.81
CA VAL A 26 3.15 -20.59 0.29
C VAL A 26 2.91 -19.32 1.13
N ARG A 27 3.49 -19.33 2.33
CA ARG A 27 3.85 -18.12 2.99
C ARG A 27 4.87 -17.50 2.06
N ALA A 28 4.44 -16.53 1.29
CA ALA A 28 5.34 -15.49 0.86
C ALA A 28 5.83 -14.88 2.17
N GLU A 29 7.00 -15.33 2.63
CA GLU A 29 7.81 -14.59 3.57
C GLU A 29 8.34 -13.40 2.77
N ASP A 30 7.44 -12.44 2.53
CA ASP A 30 7.83 -11.07 2.34
C ASP A 30 8.03 -10.55 3.76
N GLU A 31 9.27 -10.60 4.26
CA GLU A 31 9.71 -9.89 5.45
C GLU A 31 9.71 -8.37 5.13
N GLY A 32 8.62 -7.88 4.55
CA GLY A 32 8.28 -6.48 4.57
C GLY A 32 7.87 -6.15 5.99
N GLU A 33 8.51 -5.17 6.61
CA GLU A 33 8.01 -4.51 7.81
C GLU A 33 6.50 -4.39 7.68
N ASP A 34 5.76 -4.96 8.65
CA ASP A 34 4.29 -4.90 8.69
C ASP A 34 3.92 -3.42 8.89
N ILE A 35 3.78 -2.71 7.76
CA ILE A 35 3.56 -1.26 7.78
C ILE A 35 2.13 -1.04 8.26
N ASP A 36 1.98 -0.56 9.47
CA ASP A 36 0.67 -0.19 10.03
C ASP A 36 0.07 0.98 9.25
N TYR A 37 -0.89 0.68 8.40
CA TYR A 37 -1.64 1.67 7.62
C TYR A 37 -2.92 2.14 8.33
N SER A 38 -3.24 1.60 9.51
CA SER A 38 -4.50 1.89 10.20
C SER A 38 -4.72 3.38 10.45
N TYR A 39 -3.65 4.13 10.69
CA TYR A 39 -3.69 5.57 10.90
C TYR A 39 -4.03 6.39 9.63
N LEU A 40 -4.00 5.79 8.43
CA LEU A 40 -4.46 6.43 7.18
C LEU A 40 -5.94 6.18 6.90
N LEU A 41 -6.55 5.20 7.57
CA LEU A 41 -7.92 4.75 7.30
C LEU A 41 -8.94 5.37 8.27
N THR A 42 -8.70 6.59 8.75
CA THR A 42 -9.64 7.31 9.62
C THR A 42 -10.75 7.98 8.80
N GLU A 43 -11.93 8.18 9.41
CA GLU A 43 -13.06 8.88 8.76
C GLU A 43 -12.70 10.31 8.32
N ASP A 44 -11.71 10.94 8.95
CA ASP A 44 -11.23 12.29 8.66
C ASP A 44 -10.09 12.33 7.60
N ALA A 45 -9.75 11.20 6.99
CA ALA A 45 -8.69 11.16 5.98
C ALA A 45 -9.13 11.88 4.70
N LEU A 46 -8.29 12.79 4.21
CA LEU A 46 -8.48 13.40 2.90
C LEU A 46 -7.80 12.54 1.83
N ILE A 47 -8.58 12.14 0.83
CA ILE A 47 -8.11 11.29 -0.26
C ILE A 47 -8.14 12.09 -1.56
N GLY A 48 -7.04 12.05 -2.30
CA GLY A 48 -6.93 12.56 -3.66
C GLY A 48 -6.79 11.41 -4.65
N TYR A 49 -7.45 11.52 -5.78
CA TYR A 49 -7.44 10.50 -6.84
C TYR A 49 -6.62 10.98 -8.02
N ALA A 50 -5.88 10.06 -8.64
CA ALA A 50 -5.15 10.33 -9.87
C ALA A 50 -6.13 10.40 -11.05
N GLU A 51 -5.95 11.40 -11.91
CA GLU A 51 -6.60 11.40 -13.21
C GLU A 51 -5.89 10.39 -14.12
N LEU A 52 -6.62 9.35 -14.53
CA LEU A 52 -6.09 8.34 -15.43
C LEU A 52 -6.10 8.88 -16.86
N GLN A 53 -4.96 8.73 -17.54
CA GLN A 53 -4.91 9.02 -18.96
C GLN A 53 -5.61 7.90 -19.75
N THR A 54 -6.45 8.27 -20.69
CA THR A 54 -7.29 7.35 -21.51
C THR A 54 -6.49 6.33 -22.34
N TRP A 55 -5.17 6.47 -22.43
CA TRP A 55 -4.27 5.65 -23.26
C TRP A 55 -3.35 4.72 -22.46
N GLY A 56 -3.42 4.76 -21.11
CA GLY A 56 -2.63 3.91 -20.24
C GLY A 56 -3.17 2.48 -20.21
N VAL A 57 -2.27 1.50 -20.26
CA VAL A 57 -2.59 0.06 -20.18
C VAL A 57 -2.30 -0.51 -18.82
N TYR A 58 -1.30 0.05 -18.13
CA TYR A 58 -0.76 -0.50 -16.89
C TYR A 58 -1.30 0.16 -15.64
N LEU A 59 -1.44 1.49 -15.62
CA LEU A 59 -1.92 2.22 -14.44
C LEU A 59 -3.44 2.11 -14.30
N ALA A 60 -3.91 1.39 -13.28
CA ALA A 60 -5.34 1.20 -13.00
C ALA A 60 -5.92 2.27 -12.07
N SER A 61 -5.17 2.69 -11.03
CA SER A 61 -5.57 3.77 -10.13
C SER A 61 -4.38 4.30 -9.35
N GLY A 62 -4.53 5.52 -8.82
CA GLY A 62 -3.57 6.14 -7.91
C GLY A 62 -4.28 7.00 -6.88
N HIS A 63 -3.85 6.92 -5.62
CA HIS A 63 -4.43 7.70 -4.53
C HIS A 63 -3.34 8.34 -3.69
N SER A 64 -3.58 9.57 -3.25
CA SER A 64 -2.84 10.25 -2.18
C SER A 64 -3.72 10.36 -0.95
N ILE A 65 -3.13 10.24 0.25
CA ILE A 65 -3.87 10.19 1.51
C ILE A 65 -3.13 11.06 2.53
N ILE A 66 -3.89 11.88 3.26
CA ILE A 66 -3.42 12.62 4.42
C ILE A 66 -4.48 12.58 5.52
N ASN A 67 -4.08 12.39 6.78
CA ASN A 67 -4.95 12.50 7.93
C ASN A 67 -4.26 13.19 9.11
N LYS A 68 -5.07 13.71 10.03
CA LYS A 68 -4.61 14.31 11.28
C LYS A 68 -4.53 13.22 12.36
N ILE A 69 -3.32 12.95 12.86
CA ILE A 69 -3.11 12.03 13.99
C ILE A 69 -3.19 12.80 15.30
N SER A 70 -2.62 14.01 15.34
CA SER A 70 -2.69 14.92 16.50
C SER A 70 -2.51 16.37 16.05
N THR A 71 -2.47 17.29 16.99
CA THR A 71 -2.23 18.73 16.72
C THR A 71 -0.84 19.03 16.14
N THR A 72 0.09 18.05 16.19
CA THR A 72 1.47 18.18 15.70
C THR A 72 1.90 17.03 14.82
N LYS A 73 1.02 16.07 14.51
CA LYS A 73 1.38 14.86 13.78
C LYS A 73 0.35 14.52 12.70
N ILE A 74 0.85 14.18 11.53
CA ILE A 74 0.04 13.74 10.38
C ILE A 74 0.44 12.33 9.97
N GLY A 75 -0.52 11.59 9.39
CA GLY A 75 -0.28 10.44 8.55
C GLY A 75 -0.29 10.88 7.09
N ALA A 76 0.64 10.38 6.29
CA ALA A 76 0.76 10.73 4.88
C ALA A 76 1.17 9.50 4.07
N GLY A 77 0.54 9.31 2.92
CA GLY A 77 0.83 8.15 2.09
C GLY A 77 0.20 8.20 0.72
N GLY A 78 0.34 7.09 0.00
CA GLY A 78 -0.27 6.91 -1.30
C GLY A 78 -0.21 5.47 -1.78
N VAL A 79 -1.07 5.16 -2.73
CA VAL A 79 -1.20 3.84 -3.34
C VAL A 79 -1.20 4.00 -4.85
N THR A 80 -0.49 3.12 -5.54
CA THR A 80 -0.56 2.93 -6.99
C THR A 80 -1.01 1.52 -7.27
N ASN A 81 -2.05 1.35 -8.08
CA ASN A 81 -2.51 0.04 -8.54
C ASN A 81 -2.30 -0.07 -10.05
N ALA A 82 -1.82 -1.23 -10.46
CA ALA A 82 -1.64 -1.60 -11.87
C ALA A 82 -2.69 -2.61 -12.32
N ALA A 83 -3.10 -2.54 -13.58
CA ALA A 83 -4.01 -3.49 -14.22
C ALA A 83 -3.32 -4.83 -14.53
N LEU A 84 -2.01 -4.80 -14.76
CA LEU A 84 -1.18 -5.95 -15.07
C LEU A 84 0.06 -5.94 -14.18
N LYS A 85 0.58 -7.13 -13.86
CA LYS A 85 1.85 -7.24 -13.12
C LYS A 85 2.98 -6.58 -13.88
N CYS A 86 3.60 -5.57 -13.25
CA CYS A 86 4.72 -4.82 -13.81
C CYS A 86 5.55 -4.21 -12.68
N LYS A 87 6.51 -3.37 -13.03
CA LYS A 87 7.15 -2.48 -12.07
C LYS A 87 6.15 -1.40 -11.68
N VAL A 88 5.79 -1.33 -10.39
CA VAL A 88 4.84 -0.35 -9.84
C VAL A 88 5.55 0.49 -8.81
N SER A 89 5.33 1.81 -8.82
CA SER A 89 5.95 2.73 -7.86
C SER A 89 4.97 3.81 -7.43
N VAL A 90 5.10 4.24 -6.18
CA VAL A 90 4.44 5.42 -5.64
C VAL A 90 5.44 6.27 -4.88
N THR A 91 5.45 7.58 -5.16
CA THR A 91 6.20 8.57 -4.38
C THR A 91 5.22 9.50 -3.72
N ALA A 92 5.13 9.48 -2.39
CA ALA A 92 4.34 10.42 -1.62
C ALA A 92 5.21 11.61 -1.21
N ILE A 93 4.74 12.82 -1.48
CA ILE A 93 5.39 14.10 -1.23
C ILE A 93 4.50 14.90 -0.31
N VAL A 94 4.99 15.26 0.87
CA VAL A 94 4.31 16.15 1.79
C VAL A 94 4.71 17.59 1.48
N GLU A 95 3.71 18.45 1.33
CA GLU A 95 3.88 19.87 1.05
C GLU A 95 3.16 20.69 2.11
N ARG A 96 3.73 21.84 2.45
CA ARG A 96 3.18 22.83 3.40
C ARG A 96 2.82 24.11 2.65
N GLN A 97 1.67 24.68 2.95
CA GLN A 97 1.25 25.96 2.41
C GLN A 97 2.09 27.11 3.01
N THR A 98 2.55 28.01 2.15
CA THR A 98 3.27 29.24 2.49
C THR A 98 2.60 30.42 1.77
N SER A 99 3.06 31.65 2.03
CA SER A 99 2.59 32.83 1.31
C SER A 99 2.89 32.81 -0.19
N SER A 100 3.89 32.05 -0.62
CA SER A 100 4.30 31.88 -2.03
C SER A 100 3.74 30.62 -2.70
N GLY A 101 2.90 29.85 -2.00
CA GLY A 101 2.32 28.60 -2.51
C GLY A 101 2.68 27.37 -1.69
N TRP A 102 2.86 26.23 -2.33
CA TRP A 102 3.17 24.97 -1.67
C TRP A 102 4.67 24.71 -1.66
N SER A 103 5.23 24.47 -0.46
CA SER A 103 6.65 24.17 -0.25
C SER A 103 6.84 22.72 0.14
N PHE A 104 7.87 22.09 -0.41
CA PHE A 104 8.29 20.74 -0.08
C PHE A 104 8.65 20.59 1.40
N VAL A 105 8.21 19.51 2.04
CA VAL A 105 8.57 19.14 3.40
C VAL A 105 9.43 17.87 3.39
N THR A 106 8.93 16.81 2.80
CA THR A 106 9.61 15.51 2.71
C THR A 106 8.94 14.61 1.67
N SER A 107 9.58 13.51 1.32
CA SER A 107 9.01 12.51 0.41
C SER A 107 9.52 11.11 0.70
N TRP A 108 8.75 10.10 0.26
CA TRP A 108 9.09 8.68 0.33
C TRP A 108 8.66 8.00 -0.95
N THR A 109 9.40 6.98 -1.35
CA THR A 109 9.08 6.15 -2.52
C THR A 109 9.05 4.69 -2.14
N GLN A 110 8.04 3.99 -2.62
CA GLN A 110 7.99 2.52 -2.63
C GLN A 110 7.91 2.04 -4.06
N THR A 111 8.72 1.03 -4.38
CA THR A 111 8.74 0.39 -5.70
C THR A 111 8.68 -1.11 -5.52
N ASN A 112 7.77 -1.76 -6.23
CA ASN A 112 7.61 -3.20 -6.26
C ASN A 112 7.80 -3.68 -7.70
N GLU A 113 8.64 -4.69 -7.91
CA GLU A 113 8.86 -5.33 -9.21
C GLU A 113 7.83 -6.45 -9.41
N ASN A 114 7.36 -6.65 -10.64
CA ASN A 114 6.40 -7.69 -11.02
C ASN A 114 5.16 -7.76 -10.10
N ALA A 115 4.61 -6.61 -9.73
CA ALA A 115 3.52 -6.47 -8.77
C ALA A 115 2.28 -5.80 -9.40
N LEU A 116 1.14 -5.92 -8.72
CA LEU A 116 -0.11 -5.22 -9.06
C LEU A 116 -0.30 -3.93 -8.26
N SER A 117 0.52 -3.69 -7.23
CA SER A 117 0.40 -2.48 -6.42
C SER A 117 1.71 -2.10 -5.74
N ALA A 118 1.82 -0.83 -5.41
CA ALA A 118 2.81 -0.29 -4.49
C ALA A 118 2.10 0.69 -3.55
N MET A 119 2.49 0.66 -2.27
CA MET A 119 1.91 1.53 -1.24
C MET A 119 3.03 2.08 -0.37
N VAL A 120 2.93 3.35 -0.02
CA VAL A 120 3.82 4.00 0.94
C VAL A 120 3.00 4.76 1.97
N SER A 121 3.41 4.67 3.22
CA SER A 121 2.75 5.38 4.32
C SER A 121 3.77 5.69 5.40
N LYS A 122 3.69 6.91 5.95
CA LYS A 122 4.47 7.32 7.11
C LYS A 122 3.69 8.31 7.97
N SER A 123 3.95 8.26 9.28
CA SER A 123 3.57 9.33 10.19
C SER A 123 4.75 10.27 10.40
N LEU A 124 4.48 11.56 10.46
CA LEU A 124 5.52 12.55 10.74
C LEU A 124 5.02 13.67 11.65
N THR A 125 5.93 14.18 12.46
CA THR A 125 5.70 15.40 13.23
C THR A 125 5.92 16.61 12.34
N VAL A 126 4.97 17.55 12.38
CA VAL A 126 4.98 18.75 11.53
C VAL A 126 4.75 20.01 12.38
N GLY A 127 5.10 21.17 11.85
CA GLY A 127 4.82 22.46 12.49
C GLY A 127 3.31 22.75 12.55
N THR A 128 2.88 23.41 13.59
CA THR A 128 1.48 23.86 13.77
C THR A 128 1.24 25.20 13.10
N GLY A 129 -0.03 25.54 12.85
CA GLY A 129 -0.42 26.81 12.22
C GLY A 129 -0.25 26.82 10.70
N TYR A 130 -0.26 25.65 10.07
CA TYR A 130 -0.10 25.53 8.62
C TYR A 130 -1.09 24.53 8.03
N TYR A 131 -1.40 24.71 6.75
CA TYR A 131 -2.04 23.69 5.92
C TYR A 131 -0.98 22.78 5.31
N TYR A 132 -1.30 21.48 5.27
CA TYR A 132 -0.48 20.44 4.65
C TYR A 132 -1.32 19.70 3.61
N ARG A 133 -0.68 19.17 2.58
CA ARG A 133 -1.25 18.23 1.62
C ARG A 133 -0.24 17.16 1.25
N VAL A 134 -0.74 16.06 0.69
CA VAL A 134 0.07 15.03 0.07
C VAL A 134 -0.15 15.07 -1.43
N ARG A 135 0.94 15.10 -2.18
CA ARG A 135 0.97 14.88 -3.61
C ARG A 135 1.64 13.54 -3.86
N CYS A 136 1.04 12.68 -4.70
CA CYS A 136 1.67 11.44 -5.11
C CYS A 136 1.98 11.45 -6.60
N HIS A 137 3.16 10.88 -6.95
CA HIS A 137 3.47 10.42 -8.29
C HIS A 137 3.27 8.92 -8.36
N HIS A 138 2.47 8.47 -9.31
CA HIS A 138 2.13 7.09 -9.58
C HIS A 138 2.81 6.64 -10.85
N TYR A 139 3.41 5.45 -10.82
CA TYR A 139 4.08 4.85 -11.96
C TYR A 139 3.75 3.37 -12.06
N ALA A 140 3.36 2.91 -13.25
CA ALA A 140 3.13 1.51 -13.57
C ALA A 140 3.68 1.24 -14.99
N SER A 141 4.80 0.54 -15.09
CA SER A 141 5.52 0.26 -16.35
C SER A 141 5.84 1.54 -17.14
N SER A 142 5.07 1.86 -18.19
CA SER A 142 5.23 3.06 -19.01
C SER A 142 4.27 4.19 -18.62
N ASP A 143 3.27 3.90 -17.78
CA ASP A 143 2.21 4.83 -17.44
C ASP A 143 2.56 5.60 -16.17
N SER A 144 2.22 6.88 -16.15
CA SER A 144 2.39 7.72 -14.97
C SER A 144 1.24 8.69 -14.80
N SER A 145 0.96 9.06 -13.56
CA SER A 145 -0.03 10.06 -13.19
C SER A 145 0.34 10.71 -11.85
N SER A 146 -0.45 11.68 -11.43
CA SER A 146 -0.30 12.32 -10.12
C SER A 146 -1.65 12.49 -9.45
N SER A 147 -1.66 12.50 -8.13
CA SER A 147 -2.83 12.82 -7.31
C SER A 147 -2.47 13.82 -6.22
N TRP A 148 -3.47 14.54 -5.69
CA TRP A 148 -3.33 15.52 -4.62
C TRP A 148 -4.46 15.38 -3.64
N THR A 149 -4.17 15.41 -2.34
CA THR A 149 -5.20 15.55 -1.32
C THR A 149 -5.69 17.00 -1.24
N GLY A 150 -6.84 17.20 -0.62
CA GLY A 150 -7.19 18.51 -0.08
C GLY A 150 -6.17 19.01 0.95
N ALA A 151 -6.29 20.26 1.31
CA ALA A 151 -5.45 20.90 2.33
C ALA A 151 -5.98 20.57 3.74
N LEU A 152 -5.12 20.06 4.61
CA LEU A 152 -5.41 19.70 5.99
C LEU A 152 -4.77 20.70 6.95
N TRP A 153 -5.58 21.34 7.81
CA TRP A 153 -5.08 22.26 8.84
C TRP A 153 -4.49 21.51 10.03
N ILE A 154 -3.27 21.87 10.43
CA ILE A 154 -2.60 21.35 11.62
C ILE A 154 -2.37 22.50 12.59
N GLY A 155 -3.11 22.46 13.68
CA GLY A 155 -3.10 23.46 14.74
C GLY A 155 -4.16 23.15 15.79
N TYR A 156 -4.26 24.04 16.76
CA TYR A 156 -5.26 24.04 17.83
C TYR A 156 -6.61 24.55 17.33
#